data_8d045b8913caf571c7f57b6722a1f3b3
#
_entry.id   8d045b8913caf571c7f57b6722a1f3b3
#
_cell.length_a   1.000
_cell.length_b   1.000
_cell.length_c   1.000
_cell.angle_alpha   90.00
_cell.angle_beta   90.00
_cell.angle_gamma   90.00
#
_symmetry.space_group_name_H-M   'P 1'
#
loop_
_entity.id
_entity.type
_entity.pdbx_description
1 polymer ?
#
loop_
_entity_poly.entity_id
_entity_poly.type
_entity_poly.pdbx_seq_one_letter_code
_entity_poly.pdbx_strand_id
1 'polypeptide(L)'
;GRSGVMDFKLGTSSLKPGPGSGKGTTQPYFSYQYFTEVCRANIEEGAGGAKVCVGPRGDVLDTVRRVNYAVATESGGYLYLVKASAVEGRWDTVGPLLREVAESFRVPQSY
;
A
#
# COMPACT_ATOMS: atom_id res chain seq x y z
N GLY A 1 -10.16 -11.40 19.11
CA GLY A 1 -9.15 -10.76 18.34
C GLY A 1 -9.17 -11.16 16.89
N ARG A 2 -8.55 -10.39 16.04
CA ARG A 2 -8.48 -10.62 14.61
C ARG A 2 -7.05 -10.48 14.12
N SER A 3 -6.67 -11.29 13.14
CA SER A 3 -5.46 -11.03 12.38
C SER A 3 -5.71 -9.86 11.42
N GLY A 4 -4.65 -9.23 10.97
CA GLY A 4 -4.77 -8.18 9.99
C GLY A 4 -3.85 -7.00 10.28
N VAL A 5 -4.24 -5.85 9.75
CA VAL A 5 -3.45 -4.63 9.87
C VAL A 5 -3.65 -4.02 11.26
N MET A 6 -2.57 -3.83 11.98
CA MET A 6 -2.58 -3.19 13.30
C MET A 6 -2.32 -1.70 13.21
N ASP A 7 -1.53 -1.28 12.24
CA ASP A 7 -1.12 0.10 12.12
C ASP A 7 -0.91 0.45 10.66
N PHE A 8 -1.10 1.73 10.37
CA PHE A 8 -0.97 2.29 9.03
C PHE A 8 -0.21 3.60 9.13
N LYS A 9 0.79 3.76 8.30
CA LYS A 9 1.56 4.99 8.29
C LYS A 9 1.83 5.44 6.86
N LEU A 10 1.37 6.62 6.51
CA LEU A 10 1.63 7.18 5.19
C LEU A 10 3.09 7.58 5.08
N GLY A 11 3.73 7.13 4.02
CA GLY A 11 5.09 7.54 3.70
C GLY A 11 5.09 8.73 2.73
N THR A 12 5.51 8.48 1.51
CA THR A 12 5.59 9.53 0.50
C THR A 12 4.40 9.46 -0.45
N SER A 13 4.04 10.60 -1.00
CA SER A 13 3.01 10.67 -2.02
C SER A 13 3.43 11.63 -3.12
N SER A 14 2.94 11.39 -4.32
CA SER A 14 3.21 12.27 -5.45
C SER A 14 2.07 12.20 -6.44
N LEU A 15 1.92 13.28 -7.20
CA LEU A 15 0.97 13.37 -8.30
C LEU A 15 1.78 13.54 -9.58
N LYS A 16 1.60 12.62 -10.50
CA LYS A 16 2.31 12.67 -11.78
C LYS A 16 1.33 12.70 -12.94
N PRO A 17 1.61 13.50 -13.97
CA PRO A 17 0.80 13.40 -15.18
C PRO A 17 1.00 12.04 -15.83
N GLY A 18 -0.05 11.50 -16.43
CA GLY A 18 0.04 10.25 -17.14
C GLY A 18 0.88 10.41 -18.40
N PRO A 19 1.46 9.32 -18.89
CA PRO A 19 2.22 9.35 -20.12
C PRO A 19 1.29 9.44 -21.33
N GLY A 20 1.87 9.81 -22.44
CA GLY A 20 1.13 9.92 -23.67
C GLY A 20 0.04 10.94 -23.62
N SER A 21 0.17 11.89 -22.71
CA SER A 21 -0.78 12.97 -22.64
C SER A 21 -0.75 13.71 -23.96
N GLY A 22 -1.74 13.48 -24.75
CA GLY A 22 -1.97 14.28 -25.92
C GLY A 22 -2.25 15.71 -25.51
N LYS A 23 -2.32 16.58 -26.46
CA LYS A 23 -2.58 17.98 -26.20
C LYS A 23 -3.87 18.17 -25.40
N GLY A 24 -3.74 18.75 -24.23
CA GLY A 24 -4.87 19.09 -23.39
C GLY A 24 -5.49 17.95 -22.61
N THR A 25 -4.94 16.75 -22.70
CA THR A 25 -5.51 15.60 -22.01
C THR A 25 -4.46 14.86 -21.22
N THR A 26 -4.10 15.42 -20.09
CA THR A 26 -3.21 14.74 -19.16
C THR A 26 -4.06 14.07 -18.09
N GLN A 27 -4.01 12.77 -18.03
CA GLN A 27 -4.68 12.05 -16.97
C GLN A 27 -3.72 11.94 -15.78
N PRO A 28 -4.07 12.55 -14.65
CA PRO A 28 -3.18 12.52 -13.51
C PRO A 28 -3.20 11.16 -12.82
N TYR A 29 -2.04 10.74 -12.36
CA TYR A 29 -1.87 9.53 -11.59
C TYR A 29 -1.29 9.89 -10.24
N PHE A 30 -1.95 9.45 -9.18
CA PHE A 30 -1.45 9.59 -7.82
C PHE A 30 -0.62 8.38 -7.47
N SER A 31 0.58 8.59 -6.96
CA SER A 31 1.36 7.50 -6.41
C SER A 31 1.68 7.79 -4.96
N TYR A 32 1.60 6.76 -4.12
CA TYR A 32 1.90 6.91 -2.71
C TYR A 32 2.45 5.62 -2.14
N GLN A 33 3.31 5.78 -1.17
CA GLN A 33 3.92 4.68 -0.44
C GLN A 33 3.45 4.76 1.01
N TYR A 34 3.09 3.62 1.56
CA TYR A 34 2.66 3.56 2.95
C TYR A 34 3.11 2.26 3.58
N PHE A 35 3.13 2.26 4.89
CA PHE A 35 3.60 1.14 5.68
C PHE A 35 2.44 0.59 6.48
N THR A 36 2.41 -0.73 6.61
CA THR A 36 1.42 -1.39 7.46
C THR A 36 2.13 -2.37 8.36
N GLU A 37 1.67 -2.46 9.62
CA GLU A 37 2.06 -3.52 10.52
C GLU A 37 0.96 -4.54 10.56
N VAL A 38 1.32 -5.79 10.30
CA VAL A 38 0.36 -6.88 10.18
C VAL A 38 0.59 -7.91 11.28
N CYS A 39 -0.47 -8.26 11.98
CA CYS A 39 -0.48 -9.34 12.94
C CYS A 39 -1.07 -10.58 12.27
N ARG A 40 -0.31 -11.67 12.27
CA ARG A 40 -0.76 -12.94 11.68
C ARG A 40 -1.44 -13.86 12.69
N ALA A 41 -1.65 -13.35 13.91
CA ALA A 41 -2.34 -14.08 14.96
C ALA A 41 -3.51 -13.23 15.43
N ASN A 42 -3.69 -13.06 16.73
CA ASN A 42 -4.80 -12.28 17.25
C ASN A 42 -4.33 -10.89 17.68
N ILE A 43 -5.06 -9.88 17.26
CA ILE A 43 -4.83 -8.52 17.72
C ILE A 43 -5.68 -8.31 18.97
N GLU A 44 -5.03 -7.97 20.09
CA GLU A 44 -5.71 -7.71 21.35
C GLU A 44 -5.30 -6.35 21.88
N GLU A 45 -6.15 -5.74 22.70
CA GLU A 45 -5.84 -4.50 23.37
C GLU A 45 -5.07 -4.80 24.66
N GLY A 46 -3.89 -4.20 24.78
CA GLY A 46 -3.12 -4.26 26.00
C GLY A 46 -3.47 -3.08 26.92
N ALA A 47 -2.65 -2.93 27.96
CA ALA A 47 -2.80 -1.83 28.88
C ALA A 47 -2.68 -0.49 28.17
N GLY A 48 -3.55 0.47 28.51
CA GLY A 48 -3.54 1.78 27.89
C GLY A 48 -4.11 1.82 26.48
N GLY A 49 -4.78 0.77 26.04
CA GLY A 49 -5.39 0.74 24.72
C GLY A 49 -4.44 0.39 23.58
N ALA A 50 -3.20 0.07 23.90
CA ALA A 50 -2.24 -0.33 22.88
C ALA A 50 -2.61 -1.68 22.28
N LYS A 51 -2.42 -1.83 20.97
CA LYS A 51 -2.68 -3.11 20.31
C LYS A 51 -1.44 -3.99 20.40
N VAL A 52 -1.67 -5.27 20.68
CA VAL A 52 -0.61 -6.28 20.70
C VAL A 52 -1.01 -7.47 19.85
N CYS A 53 -0.02 -8.08 19.23
CA CYS A 53 -0.21 -9.30 18.45
C CYS A 53 0.05 -10.49 19.36
N VAL A 54 -0.97 -11.33 19.58
CA VAL A 54 -0.91 -12.40 20.56
C VAL A 54 -1.08 -13.74 19.87
N GLY A 55 -0.16 -14.66 20.14
CA GLY A 55 -0.20 -16.01 19.59
C GLY A 55 -1.18 -16.93 20.32
N PRO A 56 -1.33 -18.16 19.81
CA PRO A 56 -2.29 -19.10 20.38
C PRO A 56 -2.05 -19.45 21.85
N ARG A 57 -0.82 -19.26 22.32
CA ARG A 57 -0.45 -19.56 23.70
C ARG A 57 -0.48 -18.34 24.61
N GLY A 58 -1.01 -17.22 24.10
CA GLY A 58 -1.03 -15.98 24.87
C GLY A 58 0.28 -15.20 24.83
N ASP A 59 1.28 -15.68 24.11
CA ASP A 59 2.56 -15.01 23.98
C ASP A 59 2.47 -13.84 23.01
N VAL A 60 3.22 -12.78 23.29
CA VAL A 60 3.31 -11.63 22.39
C VAL A 60 4.21 -12.00 21.22
N LEU A 61 3.68 -11.82 20.02
CA LEU A 61 4.40 -12.12 18.80
C LEU A 61 4.84 -10.83 18.10
N ASP A 62 5.92 -10.95 17.33
CA ASP A 62 6.35 -9.86 16.48
C ASP A 62 5.36 -9.65 15.34
N THR A 63 5.18 -8.40 14.95
CA THR A 63 4.38 -8.05 13.78
C THR A 63 5.26 -8.06 12.55
N VAL A 64 4.61 -8.16 11.40
CA VAL A 64 5.28 -8.07 10.11
C VAL A 64 5.00 -6.70 9.52
N ARG A 65 6.06 -5.96 9.22
CA ARG A 65 5.92 -4.67 8.57
C ARG A 65 6.03 -4.83 7.07
N ARG A 66 5.06 -4.28 6.37
CA ARG A 66 5.02 -4.31 4.91
C ARG A 66 5.14 -2.90 4.36
N VAL A 67 5.83 -2.80 3.24
CA VAL A 67 5.88 -1.58 2.46
C VAL A 67 4.92 -1.75 1.29
N ASN A 68 4.08 -0.76 1.09
CA ASN A 68 3.04 -0.78 0.05
C ASN A 68 3.24 0.40 -0.87
N TYR A 69 3.12 0.17 -2.16
CA TYR A 69 3.19 1.21 -3.15
C TYR A 69 1.95 1.14 -4.02
N ALA A 70 1.26 2.25 -4.15
CA ALA A 70 0.00 2.29 -4.89
C ALA A 70 0.01 3.40 -5.92
N VAL A 71 -0.62 3.12 -7.05
CA VAL A 71 -0.83 4.11 -8.10
C VAL A 71 -2.34 4.13 -8.38
N ALA A 72 -2.92 5.31 -8.33
CA ALA A 72 -4.36 5.48 -8.51
C ALA A 72 -4.64 6.54 -9.55
N THR A 73 -5.72 6.33 -10.29
CA THR A 73 -6.22 7.32 -11.23
C THR A 73 -7.73 7.20 -11.35
N GLU A 74 -8.38 8.28 -11.73
CA GLU A 74 -9.80 8.29 -12.01
C GLU A 74 -10.03 8.41 -13.50
N SER A 75 -10.95 7.63 -14.03
CA SER A 75 -11.32 7.70 -15.43
C SER A 75 -12.78 7.28 -15.59
N GLY A 76 -13.57 8.09 -16.28
CA GLY A 76 -14.97 7.78 -16.57
C GLY A 76 -15.83 7.63 -15.32
N GLY A 77 -15.51 8.32 -14.24
CA GLY A 77 -16.26 8.23 -12.99
C GLY A 77 -15.85 7.05 -12.11
N TYR A 78 -14.85 6.30 -12.50
CA TYR A 78 -14.35 5.16 -11.73
C TYR A 78 -12.95 5.43 -11.21
N LEU A 79 -12.69 4.93 -10.02
CA LEU A 79 -11.35 4.97 -9.44
C LEU A 79 -10.64 3.66 -9.76
N TYR A 80 -9.50 3.75 -10.39
CA TYR A 80 -8.65 2.60 -10.71
C TYR A 80 -7.43 2.64 -9.82
N LEU A 81 -7.08 1.50 -9.25
CA LEU A 81 -5.99 1.40 -8.30
C LEU A 81 -5.19 0.14 -8.57
N VAL A 82 -3.87 0.29 -8.63
CA VAL A 82 -2.97 -0.84 -8.59
C VAL A 82 -2.08 -0.70 -7.37
N LYS A 83 -1.87 -1.81 -6.69
CA LYS A 83 -1.08 -1.84 -5.46
C LYS A 83 -0.06 -2.96 -5.53
N ALA A 84 1.17 -2.65 -5.14
CA ALA A 84 2.23 -3.62 -4.97
C ALA A 84 2.72 -3.56 -3.54
N SER A 85 3.02 -4.70 -2.96
CA SER A 85 3.47 -4.73 -1.57
C SER A 85 4.44 -5.86 -1.32
N ALA A 86 5.33 -5.65 -0.35
CA ALA A 86 6.30 -6.65 0.07
C ALA A 86 6.64 -6.46 1.53
N VAL A 87 7.12 -7.51 2.17
CA VAL A 87 7.65 -7.42 3.53
C VAL A 87 8.83 -6.46 3.52
N GLU A 88 8.94 -5.62 4.55
CA GLU A 88 9.94 -4.56 4.61
C GLU A 88 11.35 -5.08 4.33
N GLY A 89 11.72 -6.22 4.89
CA GLY A 89 13.05 -6.78 4.69
C GLY A 89 13.35 -7.19 3.25
N ARG A 90 12.34 -7.35 2.42
CA ARG A 90 12.51 -7.69 1.00
C ARG A 90 12.35 -6.50 0.09
N TRP A 91 11.89 -5.37 0.61
CA TRP A 91 11.60 -4.20 -0.22
C TRP A 91 12.84 -3.67 -0.94
N ASP A 92 14.00 -3.75 -0.30
CA ASP A 92 15.24 -3.28 -0.93
C ASP A 92 15.57 -4.05 -2.20
N THR A 93 15.17 -5.33 -2.25
CA THR A 93 15.42 -6.18 -3.42
C THR A 93 14.31 -6.09 -4.45
N VAL A 94 13.05 -6.18 -4.01
CA VAL A 94 11.93 -6.28 -4.95
C VAL A 94 11.19 -4.96 -5.15
N GLY A 95 11.40 -3.99 -4.26
CA GLY A 95 10.70 -2.71 -4.31
C GLY A 95 10.85 -1.97 -5.62
N PRO A 96 12.08 -1.80 -6.14
CA PRO A 96 12.26 -1.11 -7.42
C PRO A 96 11.48 -1.76 -8.55
N LEU A 97 11.44 -3.08 -8.61
CA LEU A 97 10.68 -3.80 -9.63
C LEU A 97 9.18 -3.60 -9.43
N LEU A 98 8.71 -3.70 -8.20
CA LEU A 98 7.29 -3.53 -7.90
C LEU A 98 6.82 -2.11 -8.21
N ARG A 99 7.66 -1.11 -7.90
CA ARG A 99 7.34 0.27 -8.24
C ARG A 99 7.27 0.46 -9.76
N GLU A 100 8.21 -0.13 -10.48
CA GLU A 100 8.21 -0.05 -11.93
C GLU A 100 6.94 -0.66 -12.52
N VAL A 101 6.52 -1.81 -12.01
CA VAL A 101 5.29 -2.46 -12.45
C VAL A 101 4.09 -1.57 -12.15
N ALA A 102 4.00 -1.03 -10.93
CA ALA A 102 2.89 -0.16 -10.56
C ALA A 102 2.87 1.13 -11.38
N GLU A 103 4.05 1.71 -11.61
CA GLU A 103 4.15 2.95 -12.38
C GLU A 103 3.87 2.75 -13.87
N SER A 104 3.94 1.53 -14.36
CA SER A 104 3.58 1.22 -15.74
C SER A 104 2.07 1.11 -15.95
N PHE A 105 1.31 1.13 -14.85
CA PHE A 105 -0.14 1.03 -14.91
C PHE A 105 -0.75 2.20 -15.67
N ARG A 106 -1.61 1.89 -16.62
CA ARG A 106 -2.31 2.89 -17.42
C ARG A 106 -3.74 2.43 -17.66
N VAL A 107 -4.64 3.36 -17.59
CA VAL A 107 -6.06 3.13 -17.86
C VAL A 107 -6.34 3.63 -19.26
N PRO A 108 -7.04 2.83 -20.10
CA PRO A 108 -7.47 3.32 -21.40
C PRO A 108 -8.29 4.59 -21.24
N GLN A 109 -8.05 5.56 -22.10
CA GLN A 109 -8.85 6.77 -22.08
C GLN A 109 -10.24 6.45 -22.65
N SER A 110 -11.25 6.91 -21.94
CA SER A 110 -12.62 6.79 -22.43
C SER A 110 -12.91 7.92 -23.40
N TYR A 111 -13.59 7.59 -24.45
CA TYR A 111 -13.98 8.55 -25.46
C TYR A 111 -15.41 9.02 -25.27
#